data_326dd948d484ed90c138ff7a0404e8dc
#
_entry.id   326dd948d484ed90c138ff7a0404e8dc
#
_cell.length_a   1.000
_cell.length_b   1.000
_cell.length_c   1.000
_cell.angle_alpha   90.00
_cell.angle_beta   90.00
_cell.angle_gamma   90.00
#
_symmetry.space_group_name_H-M   'P 1'
#
loop_
_entity.id
_entity.type
_entity.pdbx_description
1 polymer ?
#
loop_
_entity_poly.entity_id
_entity_poly.type
_entity_poly.pdbx_seq_one_letter_code
_entity_poly.pdbx_strand_id
1 'polypeptide(L)'
;MGEDGAYFDIGKESSNLFELPDLRSLPSKLQQERFEDYKDFLATAILAMVTGNRRDYNGAQSQLITDTVRSILALALKAFFSDDLIRDRYAAAYVNGFGSDEWATMPTLHDFLNFCSHERLRLDSLTGDTKAALETIRLRLRFWLSSRVGQALAQPSTFRSNARLLIFALRNLSNDEDAAILSLSAYSAALRRALAARASIFFIDESPILFEYDSIAALVGRLCANGAKAGIRVILSAQDPDTIAQSPSGAKIFQNLTTRLIGRIQPTAINSFVTXXXKNNELLF
;
A
#
# COMPACT_ATOMS: atom_id res chain seq x y z
N MET A 1 -17.09 14.26 15.13
CA MET A 1 -15.79 13.91 15.74
C MET A 1 -15.04 15.10 16.31
N GLY A 2 -15.55 16.28 16.17
CA GLY A 2 -14.88 17.50 16.61
C GLY A 2 -13.73 17.90 15.68
N GLU A 3 -12.96 18.89 16.09
CA GLU A 3 -11.86 19.43 15.28
C GLU A 3 -10.65 18.49 15.17
N ASP A 4 -10.52 17.53 16.11
CA ASP A 4 -9.39 16.61 16.16
C ASP A 4 -9.59 15.32 15.34
N GLY A 5 -10.75 15.13 14.71
CA GLY A 5 -11.07 13.91 13.97
C GLY A 5 -11.61 14.18 12.58
N ALA A 6 -11.19 13.38 11.61
CA ALA A 6 -11.69 13.43 10.23
C ALA A 6 -12.04 12.02 9.74
N TYR A 7 -13.09 11.92 8.93
CA TYR A 7 -13.60 10.68 8.40
C TYR A 7 -13.64 10.78 6.88
N PHE A 8 -13.09 9.78 6.21
CA PHE A 8 -13.03 9.70 4.75
C PHE A 8 -13.65 8.40 4.27
N ASP A 9 -14.61 8.52 3.36
CA ASP A 9 -15.23 7.37 2.68
C ASP A 9 -14.42 7.13 1.38
N ILE A 10 -13.61 6.08 1.40
CA ILE A 10 -12.66 5.80 0.30
C ILE A 10 -13.39 5.56 -1.03
N GLY A 11 -14.62 5.07 -0.99
CA GLY A 11 -15.41 4.90 -2.22
C GLY A 11 -15.83 6.21 -2.89
N LYS A 12 -15.70 7.34 -2.19
CA LYS A 12 -16.09 8.67 -2.68
C LYS A 12 -14.92 9.64 -2.83
N GLU A 13 -13.78 9.32 -2.24
CA GLU A 13 -12.61 10.19 -2.21
C GLU A 13 -11.54 9.66 -3.16
N SER A 14 -10.71 10.55 -3.67
CA SER A 14 -9.51 10.15 -4.39
C SER A 14 -8.28 10.28 -3.48
N SER A 15 -7.31 9.40 -3.72
CA SER A 15 -6.05 9.34 -2.98
C SER A 15 -4.94 9.03 -3.97
N ASN A 16 -4.30 10.07 -4.49
CA ASN A 16 -3.21 9.93 -5.47
C ASN A 16 -2.14 8.97 -4.93
N LEU A 17 -1.95 7.85 -5.61
CA LEU A 17 -0.97 6.83 -5.20
C LEU A 17 0.45 7.38 -5.18
N PHE A 18 0.75 8.35 -6.05
CA PHE A 18 2.08 8.97 -6.18
C PHE A 18 2.25 10.22 -5.32
N GLU A 19 1.23 10.62 -4.55
CA GLU A 19 1.40 11.67 -3.55
C GLU A 19 2.34 11.19 -2.45
N LEU A 20 3.39 11.94 -2.16
CA LEU A 20 4.37 11.56 -1.14
C LEU A 20 3.91 11.99 0.26
N PRO A 21 4.38 11.32 1.32
CA PRO A 21 4.10 11.79 2.68
C PRO A 21 4.76 13.17 2.91
N ASP A 22 4.12 14.03 3.69
CA ASP A 22 4.68 15.34 4.06
C ASP A 22 5.71 15.15 5.19
N LEU A 23 6.96 15.02 4.81
CA LEU A 23 8.05 14.70 5.73
C LEU A 23 8.79 15.95 6.26
N ARG A 24 8.33 17.17 5.91
CA ARG A 24 9.06 18.42 6.21
C ARG A 24 9.28 18.65 7.70
N SER A 25 8.40 18.13 8.55
CA SER A 25 8.51 18.27 10.01
C SER A 25 9.54 17.32 10.65
N LEU A 26 10.10 16.40 9.87
CA LEU A 26 11.02 15.38 10.38
C LEU A 26 12.48 15.76 10.11
N PRO A 27 13.44 15.27 10.94
CA PRO A 27 14.86 15.41 10.64
C PRO A 27 15.23 14.76 9.29
N SER A 28 16.21 15.32 8.58
CA SER A 28 16.59 14.93 7.22
C SER A 28 16.87 13.41 7.08
N LYS A 29 17.51 12.80 8.07
CA LYS A 29 17.78 11.37 8.06
C LYS A 29 16.47 10.57 8.03
N LEU A 30 15.52 10.95 8.87
CA LEU A 30 14.20 10.29 8.90
C LEU A 30 13.41 10.55 7.61
N GLN A 31 13.51 11.75 7.03
CA GLN A 31 12.87 12.06 5.75
C GLN A 31 13.31 11.05 4.68
N GLN A 32 14.61 10.82 4.58
CA GLN A 32 15.15 9.88 3.59
C GLN A 32 14.65 8.44 3.84
N GLU A 33 14.74 7.96 5.09
CA GLU A 33 14.28 6.61 5.46
C GLU A 33 12.79 6.42 5.13
N ARG A 34 11.93 7.39 5.53
CA ARG A 34 10.49 7.34 5.28
C ARG A 34 10.14 7.42 3.80
N PHE A 35 10.90 8.20 3.05
CA PHE A 35 10.74 8.29 1.60
C PHE A 35 11.03 6.94 0.93
N GLU A 36 12.10 6.27 1.35
CA GLU A 36 12.42 4.93 0.82
C GLU A 36 11.34 3.90 1.20
N ASP A 37 10.86 3.93 2.46
CA ASP A 37 9.74 3.08 2.90
C ASP A 37 8.50 3.29 2.01
N TYR A 38 8.21 4.54 1.63
CA TYR A 38 7.06 4.83 0.77
C TYR A 38 7.30 4.37 -0.67
N LYS A 39 8.51 4.50 -1.20
CA LYS A 39 8.85 3.95 -2.54
C LYS A 39 8.69 2.43 -2.58
N ASP A 40 9.11 1.75 -1.53
CA ASP A 40 8.92 0.29 -1.40
C ASP A 40 7.43 -0.08 -1.39
N PHE A 41 6.62 0.71 -0.69
CA PHE A 41 5.16 0.55 -0.73
C PHE A 41 4.65 0.74 -2.17
N LEU A 42 5.05 1.83 -2.85
CA LEU A 42 4.63 2.11 -4.23
C LEU A 42 4.95 0.94 -5.17
N ALA A 43 6.18 0.41 -5.09
CA ALA A 43 6.60 -0.72 -5.92
C ALA A 43 5.68 -1.94 -5.71
N THR A 44 5.34 -2.22 -4.44
CA THR A 44 4.46 -3.34 -4.10
C THR A 44 3.02 -3.08 -4.59
N ALA A 45 2.52 -1.86 -4.40
CA ALA A 45 1.16 -1.49 -4.80
C ALA A 45 0.99 -1.56 -6.32
N ILE A 46 1.96 -1.03 -7.08
CA ILE A 46 1.90 -1.05 -8.54
C ILE A 46 2.02 -2.49 -9.05
N LEU A 47 2.90 -3.29 -8.45
CA LEU A 47 3.03 -4.71 -8.81
C LEU A 47 1.68 -5.42 -8.61
N ALA A 48 1.01 -5.18 -7.50
CA ALA A 48 -0.32 -5.77 -7.22
C ALA A 48 -1.36 -5.34 -8.26
N MET A 49 -1.35 -4.07 -8.66
CA MET A 49 -2.25 -3.56 -9.72
C MET A 49 -2.01 -4.25 -11.06
N VAL A 50 -0.75 -4.57 -11.38
CA VAL A 50 -0.36 -5.18 -12.64
C VAL A 50 -0.63 -6.69 -12.64
N THR A 51 -0.24 -7.39 -11.58
CA THR A 51 -0.35 -8.86 -11.53
C THR A 51 -1.73 -9.33 -11.05
N GLY A 52 -2.49 -8.46 -10.41
CA GLY A 52 -3.77 -8.82 -9.80
C GLY A 52 -3.56 -9.56 -8.47
N ASN A 53 -4.66 -10.00 -7.91
CA ASN A 53 -4.68 -10.66 -6.59
C ASN A 53 -4.95 -12.17 -6.73
N ARG A 54 -4.54 -12.78 -7.84
CA ARG A 54 -4.90 -14.17 -8.13
C ARG A 54 -3.88 -15.14 -7.54
N ARG A 55 -4.38 -16.06 -6.73
CA ARG A 55 -3.63 -17.22 -6.21
C ARG A 55 -3.35 -18.30 -7.27
N ASP A 56 -3.91 -18.14 -8.48
CA ASP A 56 -3.97 -19.21 -9.48
C ASP A 56 -2.73 -19.31 -10.39
N TYR A 57 -1.72 -18.45 -10.16
CA TYR A 57 -0.53 -18.45 -11.01
C TYR A 57 0.59 -19.31 -10.41
N ASN A 58 0.33 -20.63 -10.33
CA ASN A 58 1.29 -21.58 -9.76
C ASN A 58 2.14 -22.33 -10.82
N GLY A 59 2.43 -21.68 -11.94
CA GLY A 59 3.33 -22.25 -12.94
C GLY A 59 4.67 -21.53 -13.02
N ALA A 60 5.75 -22.27 -13.34
CA ALA A 60 7.09 -21.70 -13.49
C ALA A 60 7.13 -20.54 -14.49
N GLN A 61 6.37 -20.65 -15.57
CA GLN A 61 6.26 -19.59 -16.59
C GLN A 61 5.59 -18.33 -16.03
N SER A 62 4.59 -18.50 -15.20
CA SER A 62 3.91 -17.37 -14.55
C SER A 62 4.84 -16.65 -13.58
N GLN A 63 5.68 -17.38 -12.86
CA GLN A 63 6.66 -16.80 -11.96
C GLN A 63 7.71 -16.00 -12.71
N LEU A 64 8.20 -16.50 -13.84
CA LEU A 64 9.16 -15.80 -14.69
C LEU A 64 8.58 -14.48 -15.22
N ILE A 65 7.33 -14.48 -15.67
CA ILE A 65 6.63 -13.26 -16.12
C ILE A 65 6.52 -12.27 -14.95
N THR A 66 6.14 -12.73 -13.77
CA THR A 66 6.01 -11.86 -12.58
C THR A 66 7.35 -11.23 -12.19
N ASP A 67 8.44 -12.00 -12.25
CA ASP A 67 9.77 -11.48 -11.92
C ASP A 67 10.26 -10.47 -12.98
N THR A 68 9.94 -10.71 -14.25
CA THR A 68 10.24 -9.76 -15.33
C THR A 68 9.43 -8.47 -15.15
N VAL A 69 8.13 -8.57 -14.84
CA VAL A 69 7.27 -7.43 -14.55
C VAL A 69 7.84 -6.63 -13.37
N ARG A 70 8.23 -7.32 -12.28
CA ARG A 70 8.82 -6.68 -11.09
C ARG A 70 10.08 -5.89 -11.46
N SER A 71 10.96 -6.49 -12.28
CA SER A 71 12.21 -5.85 -12.71
C SER A 71 11.94 -4.60 -13.55
N ILE A 72 11.01 -4.70 -14.49
CA ILE A 72 10.64 -3.55 -15.36
C ILE A 72 10.02 -2.44 -14.51
N LEU A 73 9.14 -2.77 -13.56
CA LEU A 73 8.52 -1.78 -12.68
C LEU A 73 9.56 -1.08 -11.80
N ALA A 74 10.57 -1.81 -11.31
CA ALA A 74 11.67 -1.23 -10.55
C ALA A 74 12.47 -0.23 -11.38
N LEU A 75 12.77 -0.59 -12.64
CA LEU A 75 13.45 0.32 -13.58
C LEU A 75 12.60 1.56 -13.89
N ALA A 76 11.30 1.36 -14.11
CA ALA A 76 10.36 2.46 -14.40
C ALA A 76 10.24 3.43 -13.21
N LEU A 77 10.14 2.90 -11.98
CA LEU A 77 10.11 3.74 -10.77
C LEU A 77 11.42 4.50 -10.60
N LYS A 78 12.57 3.84 -10.84
CA LYS A 78 13.86 4.51 -10.76
C LYS A 78 13.94 5.64 -11.80
N ALA A 79 13.55 5.38 -13.05
CA ALA A 79 13.55 6.40 -14.10
C ALA A 79 12.59 7.56 -13.75
N PHE A 80 11.40 7.23 -13.23
CA PHE A 80 10.39 8.20 -12.83
C PHE A 80 10.93 9.16 -11.75
N PHE A 81 11.48 8.62 -10.65
CA PHE A 81 11.99 9.45 -9.55
C PHE A 81 13.30 10.18 -9.89
N SER A 82 13.97 9.79 -11.00
CA SER A 82 15.19 10.46 -11.46
C SER A 82 14.92 11.53 -12.52
N ASP A 83 13.71 11.61 -13.05
CA ASP A 83 13.34 12.58 -14.10
C ASP A 83 13.21 13.99 -13.49
N ASP A 84 13.84 14.97 -14.16
CA ASP A 84 13.90 16.34 -13.64
C ASP A 84 12.52 16.99 -13.54
N LEU A 85 11.64 16.78 -14.52
CA LEU A 85 10.28 17.37 -14.49
C LEU A 85 9.45 16.79 -13.33
N ILE A 86 9.60 15.49 -13.07
CA ILE A 86 8.93 14.83 -11.94
C ILE A 86 9.47 15.38 -10.61
N ARG A 87 10.79 15.51 -10.51
CA ARG A 87 11.45 16.06 -9.31
C ARG A 87 11.04 17.50 -9.04
N ASP A 88 10.96 18.33 -10.09
CA ASP A 88 10.56 19.74 -9.96
C ASP A 88 9.13 19.86 -9.44
N ARG A 89 8.20 19.01 -9.91
CA ARG A 89 6.81 18.99 -9.41
C ARG A 89 6.78 18.62 -7.93
N TYR A 90 7.51 17.60 -7.51
CA TYR A 90 7.61 17.25 -6.09
C TYR A 90 8.24 18.39 -5.27
N ALA A 91 9.31 19.00 -5.78
CA ALA A 91 9.98 20.11 -5.09
C ALA A 91 9.03 21.30 -4.90
N ALA A 92 8.28 21.66 -5.94
CA ALA A 92 7.28 22.74 -5.85
C ALA A 92 6.22 22.42 -4.80
N ALA A 93 5.71 21.19 -4.78
CA ALA A 93 4.73 20.73 -3.80
C ALA A 93 5.30 20.84 -2.37
N TYR A 94 6.55 20.38 -2.17
CA TYR A 94 7.19 20.43 -0.84
C TYR A 94 7.46 21.87 -0.36
N VAL A 95 7.79 22.77 -1.26
CA VAL A 95 8.02 24.19 -0.89
C VAL A 95 6.71 24.81 -0.40
N ASN A 96 5.62 24.60 -1.13
CA ASN A 96 4.32 25.22 -0.85
C ASN A 96 3.54 24.50 0.27
N GLY A 97 3.71 23.19 0.36
CA GLY A 97 3.24 22.41 1.48
C GLY A 97 1.89 21.73 1.31
N PHE A 98 1.60 20.85 2.26
CA PHE A 98 0.37 20.06 2.28
C PHE A 98 -0.85 20.97 2.21
N GLY A 99 -1.74 20.66 1.26
CA GLY A 99 -2.97 21.42 1.05
C GLY A 99 -2.87 22.54 0.02
N SER A 100 -1.66 22.88 -0.47
CA SER A 100 -1.49 23.88 -1.54
C SER A 100 -1.95 23.35 -2.91
N ASP A 101 -2.11 24.25 -3.85
CA ASP A 101 -2.43 23.88 -5.23
C ASP A 101 -1.28 23.08 -5.86
N GLU A 102 -0.04 23.44 -5.55
CA GLU A 102 1.14 22.72 -6.01
C GLU A 102 1.17 21.28 -5.45
N TRP A 103 0.72 21.11 -4.21
CA TRP A 103 0.57 19.77 -3.62
C TRP A 103 -0.41 18.91 -4.43
N ALA A 104 -1.51 19.52 -4.87
CA ALA A 104 -2.51 18.84 -5.71
C ALA A 104 -1.99 18.50 -7.11
N THR A 105 -0.90 19.15 -7.57
CA THR A 105 -0.30 18.85 -8.87
C THR A 105 0.85 17.83 -8.80
N MET A 106 1.05 17.15 -7.66
CA MET A 106 2.03 16.06 -7.57
C MET A 106 1.82 15.05 -8.69
N PRO A 107 2.90 14.41 -9.16
CA PRO A 107 2.79 13.38 -10.21
C PRO A 107 1.77 12.30 -9.85
N THR A 108 1.21 11.66 -10.86
CA THR A 108 0.13 10.68 -10.72
C THR A 108 0.48 9.37 -11.43
N LEU A 109 -0.42 8.40 -11.35
CA LEU A 109 -0.31 7.15 -12.10
C LEU A 109 -0.28 7.39 -13.63
N HIS A 110 -0.95 8.46 -14.12
CA HIS A 110 -0.87 8.86 -15.54
C HIS A 110 0.56 9.22 -15.93
N ASP A 111 1.23 10.00 -15.08
CA ASP A 111 2.63 10.37 -15.33
C ASP A 111 3.52 9.12 -15.34
N PHE A 112 3.34 8.24 -14.36
CA PHE A 112 4.14 7.01 -14.24
C PHE A 112 3.97 6.09 -15.45
N LEU A 113 2.76 5.97 -16.00
CA LEU A 113 2.51 5.14 -17.18
C LEU A 113 3.41 5.54 -18.35
N ASN A 114 3.75 6.84 -18.48
CA ASN A 114 4.63 7.33 -19.55
C ASN A 114 6.07 6.80 -19.41
N PHE A 115 6.47 6.41 -18.21
CA PHE A 115 7.79 5.82 -17.97
C PHE A 115 7.82 4.31 -18.26
N CYS A 116 6.66 3.69 -18.44
CA CYS A 116 6.57 2.26 -18.77
C CYS A 116 6.64 2.08 -20.28
N SER A 117 7.75 2.51 -20.89
CA SER A 117 7.97 2.35 -22.34
C SER A 117 9.42 1.98 -22.60
N HIS A 118 9.63 1.31 -23.73
CA HIS A 118 10.93 0.85 -24.18
C HIS A 118 11.95 2.02 -24.25
N GLU A 119 11.50 3.14 -24.80
CA GLU A 119 12.35 4.32 -25.01
C GLU A 119 12.77 4.95 -23.68
N ARG A 120 11.84 5.11 -22.76
CA ARG A 120 12.12 5.71 -21.45
C ARG A 120 13.02 4.83 -20.59
N LEU A 121 12.86 3.50 -20.71
CA LEU A 121 13.65 2.55 -19.93
C LEU A 121 15.01 2.23 -20.58
N ARG A 122 15.26 2.72 -21.81
CA ARG A 122 16.51 2.51 -22.55
C ARG A 122 16.88 1.02 -22.62
N LEU A 123 15.90 0.19 -22.97
CA LEU A 123 16.13 -1.25 -23.07
C LEU A 123 16.81 -1.53 -24.41
N ASP A 124 18.03 -2.05 -24.36
CA ASP A 124 18.87 -2.29 -25.56
C ASP A 124 18.25 -3.33 -26.49
N SER A 125 17.54 -4.29 -25.93
CA SER A 125 16.84 -5.29 -26.73
C SER A 125 15.54 -5.70 -26.04
N LEU A 126 14.52 -5.95 -26.84
CA LEU A 126 13.25 -6.49 -26.34
C LEU A 126 13.19 -7.98 -26.69
N THR A 127 13.51 -8.82 -25.70
CA THR A 127 13.20 -10.25 -25.82
C THR A 127 11.67 -10.42 -25.81
N GLY A 128 11.19 -11.58 -26.22
CA GLY A 128 9.77 -11.89 -26.20
C GLY A 128 9.14 -11.66 -24.81
N ASP A 129 9.81 -12.11 -23.77
CA ASP A 129 9.32 -12.00 -22.39
C ASP A 129 9.31 -10.55 -21.89
N THR A 130 10.35 -9.78 -22.21
CA THR A 130 10.44 -8.35 -21.84
C THR A 130 9.34 -7.56 -22.53
N LYS A 131 9.10 -7.83 -23.81
CA LYS A 131 8.02 -7.17 -24.58
C LYS A 131 6.65 -7.51 -23.98
N ALA A 132 6.40 -8.81 -23.75
CA ALA A 132 5.13 -9.27 -23.18
C ALA A 132 4.88 -8.66 -21.79
N ALA A 133 5.90 -8.62 -20.93
CA ALA A 133 5.80 -8.01 -19.60
C ALA A 133 5.52 -6.51 -19.70
N LEU A 134 6.17 -5.78 -20.59
CA LEU A 134 5.96 -4.36 -20.79
C LEU A 134 4.53 -4.06 -21.29
N GLU A 135 4.05 -4.86 -22.24
CA GLU A 135 2.67 -4.77 -22.75
C GLU A 135 1.66 -5.06 -21.62
N THR A 136 1.93 -6.08 -20.81
CA THR A 136 1.08 -6.42 -19.65
C THR A 136 0.99 -5.23 -18.69
N ILE A 137 2.13 -4.64 -18.33
CA ILE A 137 2.18 -3.46 -17.44
C ILE A 137 1.31 -2.34 -18.03
N ARG A 138 1.53 -2.00 -19.29
CA ARG A 138 0.82 -0.88 -19.94
C ARG A 138 -0.68 -1.15 -20.02
N LEU A 139 -1.07 -2.37 -20.39
CA LEU A 139 -2.48 -2.76 -20.50
C LEU A 139 -3.18 -2.70 -19.14
N ARG A 140 -2.58 -3.27 -18.10
CA ARG A 140 -3.18 -3.28 -16.76
C ARG A 140 -3.28 -1.88 -16.17
N LEU A 141 -2.25 -1.05 -16.31
CA LEU A 141 -2.29 0.32 -15.81
C LEU A 141 -3.33 1.16 -16.57
N ARG A 142 -3.46 0.99 -17.89
CA ARG A 142 -4.51 1.66 -18.68
C ARG A 142 -5.90 1.20 -18.25
N PHE A 143 -6.07 -0.08 -17.99
CA PHE A 143 -7.34 -0.62 -17.47
C PHE A 143 -7.74 0.14 -16.19
N TRP A 144 -6.82 0.25 -15.23
CA TRP A 144 -7.11 0.97 -13.99
C TRP A 144 -7.38 2.45 -14.25
N LEU A 145 -6.59 3.10 -15.10
CA LEU A 145 -6.80 4.51 -15.42
C LEU A 145 -8.17 4.76 -16.06
N SER A 146 -8.76 3.76 -16.71
CA SER A 146 -10.11 3.88 -17.32
C SER A 146 -11.23 3.47 -16.36
N SER A 147 -10.92 2.78 -15.26
CA SER A 147 -11.93 2.30 -14.31
C SER A 147 -12.23 3.37 -13.25
N ARG A 148 -13.47 3.36 -12.73
CA ARG A 148 -13.87 4.30 -11.67
C ARG A 148 -13.00 4.15 -10.41
N VAL A 149 -12.74 2.91 -10.04
CA VAL A 149 -11.98 2.60 -8.82
C VAL A 149 -10.51 2.98 -8.99
N GLY A 150 -9.91 2.67 -10.13
CA GLY A 150 -8.51 3.01 -10.39
C GLY A 150 -8.29 4.52 -10.53
N GLN A 151 -9.29 5.26 -11.01
CA GLN A 151 -9.23 6.72 -11.04
C GLN A 151 -9.10 7.31 -9.63
N ALA A 152 -9.66 6.65 -8.62
CA ALA A 152 -9.50 7.11 -7.23
C ALA A 152 -8.04 7.13 -6.78
N LEU A 153 -7.17 6.28 -7.39
CA LEU A 153 -5.73 6.26 -7.12
C LEU A 153 -4.92 7.14 -8.07
N ALA A 154 -5.52 7.59 -9.16
CA ALA A 154 -4.82 8.28 -10.25
C ALA A 154 -5.08 9.80 -10.27
N GLN A 155 -6.04 10.27 -9.50
CA GLN A 155 -6.39 11.69 -9.43
C GLN A 155 -5.81 12.33 -8.16
N PRO A 156 -5.64 13.66 -8.14
CA PRO A 156 -5.20 14.35 -6.92
C PRO A 156 -6.06 13.98 -5.71
N SER A 157 -5.44 13.86 -4.55
CA SER A 157 -6.16 13.49 -3.34
C SER A 157 -7.18 14.58 -2.97
N THR A 158 -8.39 14.17 -2.68
CA THR A 158 -9.48 15.10 -2.33
C THR A 158 -9.53 15.37 -0.83
N PHE A 159 -9.06 14.42 0.01
CA PHE A 159 -9.06 14.66 1.44
C PHE A 159 -7.85 15.51 1.86
N ARG A 160 -8.13 16.55 2.62
CA ARG A 160 -7.11 17.46 3.17
C ARG A 160 -7.43 17.69 4.62
N SER A 161 -6.72 17.03 5.52
CA SER A 161 -6.97 17.17 6.96
C SER A 161 -5.68 17.00 7.75
N ASN A 162 -5.48 17.89 8.71
CA ASN A 162 -4.41 17.80 9.69
C ASN A 162 -4.90 17.23 11.03
N ALA A 163 -6.13 16.70 11.07
CA ALA A 163 -6.70 16.09 12.28
C ALA A 163 -5.79 14.98 12.82
N ARG A 164 -5.78 14.83 14.13
CA ARG A 164 -4.95 13.84 14.84
C ARG A 164 -5.50 12.43 14.69
N LEU A 165 -6.83 12.29 14.56
CA LEU A 165 -7.49 11.01 14.31
C LEU A 165 -8.06 11.01 12.90
N LEU A 166 -7.58 10.09 12.06
CA LEU A 166 -8.05 9.93 10.69
C LEU A 166 -8.67 8.54 10.54
N ILE A 167 -9.91 8.50 10.07
CA ILE A 167 -10.63 7.25 9.81
C ILE A 167 -10.84 7.13 8.31
N PHE A 168 -10.30 6.07 7.72
CA PHE A 168 -10.46 5.73 6.32
C PHE A 168 -11.42 4.54 6.24
N ALA A 169 -12.66 4.79 5.83
CA ALA A 169 -13.70 3.77 5.81
C ALA A 169 -13.79 3.10 4.44
N LEU A 170 -13.74 1.77 4.46
CA LEU A 170 -13.98 0.93 3.29
C LEU A 170 -15.42 0.43 3.35
N ARG A 171 -16.23 0.80 2.37
CA ARG A 171 -17.64 0.44 2.33
C ARG A 171 -18.02 -0.09 0.95
N ASN A 172 -19.02 -0.97 0.92
CA ASN A 172 -19.64 -1.45 -0.33
C ASN A 172 -18.62 -2.08 -1.28
N LEU A 173 -17.78 -2.95 -0.75
CA LEU A 173 -16.81 -3.71 -1.53
C LEU A 173 -17.57 -4.83 -2.26
N SER A 174 -17.99 -4.55 -3.49
CA SER A 174 -18.92 -5.41 -4.24
C SER A 174 -18.23 -6.44 -5.13
N ASN A 175 -16.95 -6.25 -5.44
CA ASN A 175 -16.18 -7.26 -6.15
C ASN A 175 -14.74 -7.25 -5.67
N ASP A 176 -14.09 -8.40 -5.73
CA ASP A 176 -12.79 -8.64 -5.10
C ASP A 176 -11.67 -7.75 -5.67
N GLU A 177 -11.66 -7.53 -6.99
CA GLU A 177 -10.59 -6.74 -7.61
C GLU A 177 -10.71 -5.25 -7.25
N ASP A 178 -11.93 -4.71 -7.29
CA ASP A 178 -12.19 -3.33 -6.87
C ASP A 178 -11.92 -3.14 -5.38
N ALA A 179 -12.31 -4.12 -4.55
CA ALA A 179 -12.08 -4.12 -3.12
C ALA A 179 -10.58 -4.05 -2.80
N ALA A 180 -9.76 -4.84 -3.51
CA ALA A 180 -8.30 -4.81 -3.35
C ALA A 180 -7.74 -3.42 -3.69
N ILE A 181 -8.20 -2.79 -4.76
CA ILE A 181 -7.72 -1.47 -5.19
C ILE A 181 -8.18 -0.37 -4.21
N LEU A 182 -9.42 -0.43 -3.73
CA LEU A 182 -9.90 0.52 -2.71
C LEU A 182 -9.14 0.34 -1.40
N SER A 183 -8.80 -0.90 -1.04
CA SER A 183 -7.96 -1.18 0.13
C SER A 183 -6.55 -0.61 -0.02
N LEU A 184 -5.96 -0.69 -1.23
CA LEU A 184 -4.69 -0.04 -1.53
C LEU A 184 -4.78 1.48 -1.39
N SER A 185 -5.90 2.07 -1.83
CA SER A 185 -6.16 3.52 -1.70
C SER A 185 -6.18 3.94 -0.23
N ALA A 186 -6.99 3.24 0.59
CA ALA A 186 -7.09 3.50 2.03
C ALA A 186 -5.74 3.33 2.72
N TYR A 187 -5.05 2.23 2.42
CA TYR A 187 -3.74 1.93 3.00
C TYR A 187 -2.72 3.02 2.62
N SER A 188 -2.69 3.42 1.35
CA SER A 188 -1.79 4.48 0.86
C SER A 188 -2.00 5.78 1.63
N ALA A 189 -3.26 6.22 1.73
CA ALA A 189 -3.62 7.45 2.43
C ALA A 189 -3.20 7.39 3.91
N ALA A 190 -3.54 6.29 4.58
CA ALA A 190 -3.20 6.08 6.00
C ALA A 190 -1.68 6.02 6.20
N LEU A 191 -0.97 5.30 5.32
CA LEU A 191 0.49 5.14 5.43
C LEU A 191 1.20 6.49 5.27
N ARG A 192 0.78 7.32 4.29
CA ARG A 192 1.38 8.66 4.12
C ARG A 192 1.28 9.48 5.40
N ARG A 193 0.12 9.46 6.04
CA ARG A 193 -0.11 10.20 7.30
C ARG A 193 0.71 9.61 8.44
N ALA A 194 0.80 8.28 8.52
CA ALA A 194 1.60 7.62 9.55
C ALA A 194 3.09 7.94 9.41
N LEU A 195 3.60 7.92 8.17
CA LEU A 195 5.02 8.22 7.88
C LEU A 195 5.37 9.70 8.13
N ALA A 196 4.40 10.60 7.97
CA ALA A 196 4.61 12.04 8.16
C ALA A 196 4.78 12.42 9.65
N ALA A 197 4.36 11.56 10.57
CA ALA A 197 4.45 11.83 12.01
C ALA A 197 5.68 11.17 12.63
N ARG A 198 6.22 11.77 13.70
CA ARG A 198 7.33 11.16 14.47
C ARG A 198 6.91 9.83 15.10
N ALA A 199 5.68 9.77 15.55
CA ALA A 199 5.09 8.56 16.12
C ALA A 199 3.61 8.53 15.75
N SER A 200 3.12 7.34 15.40
CA SER A 200 1.73 7.16 15.01
C SER A 200 1.21 5.79 15.41
N ILE A 201 -0.10 5.66 15.47
CA ILE A 201 -0.79 4.38 15.61
C ILE A 201 -1.51 4.11 14.29
N PHE A 202 -1.26 2.96 13.73
CA PHE A 202 -1.92 2.47 12.53
C PHE A 202 -2.86 1.33 12.95
N PHE A 203 -4.14 1.66 13.09
CA PHE A 203 -5.15 0.70 13.56
C PHE A 203 -5.93 0.17 12.35
N ILE A 204 -6.02 -1.14 12.25
CA ILE A 204 -6.81 -1.83 11.21
C ILE A 204 -7.90 -2.62 11.93
N ASP A 205 -9.14 -2.16 11.80
CA ASP A 205 -10.29 -2.84 12.35
C ASP A 205 -10.80 -3.90 11.36
N GLU A 206 -11.28 -5.01 11.88
CA GLU A 206 -11.71 -6.15 11.08
C GLU A 206 -10.65 -6.56 10.02
N SER A 207 -9.40 -6.60 10.48
CA SER A 207 -8.24 -6.83 9.61
C SER A 207 -8.31 -8.11 8.75
N PRO A 208 -8.99 -9.21 9.15
CA PRO A 208 -9.08 -10.41 8.30
C PRO A 208 -9.60 -10.14 6.88
N ILE A 209 -10.51 -9.19 6.71
CA ILE A 209 -11.05 -8.82 5.40
C ILE A 209 -9.91 -8.39 4.44
N LEU A 210 -8.92 -7.66 4.96
CA LEU A 210 -7.78 -7.21 4.15
C LEU A 210 -6.81 -8.35 3.81
N PHE A 211 -6.78 -9.41 4.63
CA PHE A 211 -5.88 -10.54 4.42
C PHE A 211 -6.37 -11.52 3.36
N GLU A 212 -7.59 -11.34 2.86
CA GLU A 212 -8.07 -12.04 1.68
C GLU A 212 -7.31 -11.62 0.41
N TYR A 213 -6.68 -10.43 0.44
CA TYR A 213 -5.92 -9.90 -0.69
C TYR A 213 -4.41 -10.04 -0.41
N ASP A 214 -3.74 -10.95 -1.14
CA ASP A 214 -2.33 -11.27 -0.92
C ASP A 214 -1.43 -10.02 -0.93
N SER A 215 -1.72 -9.07 -1.81
CA SER A 215 -0.96 -7.81 -1.91
C SER A 215 -1.11 -6.98 -0.64
N ILE A 216 -2.31 -6.88 -0.09
CA ILE A 216 -2.57 -6.12 1.15
C ILE A 216 -1.94 -6.86 2.33
N ALA A 217 -2.10 -8.19 2.39
CA ALA A 217 -1.47 -9.03 3.42
C ALA A 217 0.05 -8.79 3.44
N ALA A 218 0.68 -8.73 2.26
CA ALA A 218 2.13 -8.47 2.15
C ALA A 218 2.49 -7.07 2.67
N LEU A 219 1.68 -6.06 2.37
CA LEU A 219 1.90 -4.68 2.83
C LEU A 219 1.74 -4.57 4.35
N VAL A 220 0.67 -5.15 4.91
CA VAL A 220 0.45 -5.16 6.37
C VAL A 220 1.55 -5.95 7.07
N GLY A 221 1.95 -7.12 6.54
CA GLY A 221 3.06 -7.92 7.07
C GLY A 221 4.37 -7.13 7.11
N ARG A 222 4.64 -6.36 6.07
CA ARG A 222 5.82 -5.47 6.02
C ARG A 222 5.71 -4.35 7.05
N LEU A 223 4.53 -3.76 7.21
CA LEU A 223 4.29 -2.72 8.21
C LEU A 223 4.47 -3.26 9.64
N CYS A 224 3.98 -4.46 9.94
CA CYS A 224 4.18 -5.10 11.24
C CYS A 224 5.66 -5.35 11.53
N ALA A 225 6.43 -5.74 10.50
CA ALA A 225 7.87 -6.03 10.67
C ALA A 225 8.72 -4.76 10.82
N ASN A 226 8.40 -3.71 10.08
CA ASN A 226 9.27 -2.53 9.97
C ASN A 226 8.67 -1.25 10.58
N GLY A 227 7.37 -1.22 10.84
CA GLY A 227 6.67 -0.01 11.29
C GLY A 227 7.29 0.59 12.55
N ALA A 228 7.73 -0.26 13.49
CA ALA A 228 8.34 0.21 14.74
C ALA A 228 9.57 1.10 14.48
N LYS A 229 10.39 0.77 13.46
CA LYS A 229 11.55 1.59 13.07
C LYS A 229 11.10 2.97 12.54
N ALA A 230 9.95 3.00 11.89
CA ALA A 230 9.34 4.23 11.40
C ALA A 230 8.46 4.92 12.47
N GLY A 231 8.53 4.51 13.73
CA GLY A 231 7.71 5.09 14.79
C GLY A 231 6.22 4.76 14.67
N ILE A 232 5.86 3.77 13.85
CA ILE A 232 4.47 3.37 13.62
C ILE A 232 4.16 2.14 14.48
N ARG A 233 3.20 2.26 15.38
CA ARG A 233 2.67 1.13 16.16
C ARG A 233 1.43 0.60 15.45
N VAL A 234 1.46 -0.70 15.11
CA VAL A 234 0.38 -1.36 14.38
C VAL A 234 -0.53 -2.07 15.39
N ILE A 235 -1.83 -1.85 15.24
CA ILE A 235 -2.87 -2.56 16.00
C ILE A 235 -3.78 -3.23 14.98
N LEU A 236 -3.94 -4.54 15.12
CA LEU A 236 -4.86 -5.31 14.27
C LEU A 236 -5.99 -5.85 15.15
N SER A 237 -7.22 -5.59 14.74
CA SER A 237 -8.42 -6.17 15.36
C SER A 237 -8.92 -7.31 14.46
N ALA A 238 -9.27 -8.43 15.05
CA ALA A 238 -9.78 -9.59 14.32
C ALA A 238 -10.72 -10.39 15.21
N GLN A 239 -11.79 -10.90 14.61
CA GLN A 239 -12.71 -11.82 15.28
C GLN A 239 -12.17 -13.26 15.19
N ASP A 240 -11.41 -13.57 14.15
CA ASP A 240 -10.85 -14.88 13.90
C ASP A 240 -9.38 -14.72 13.46
N PRO A 241 -8.45 -15.37 14.19
CA PRO A 241 -7.04 -15.30 13.84
C PRO A 241 -6.65 -16.17 12.64
N ASP A 242 -7.49 -17.15 12.26
CA ASP A 242 -7.15 -18.12 11.22
C ASP A 242 -6.96 -17.46 9.85
N THR A 243 -7.78 -16.49 9.50
CA THR A 243 -7.63 -15.77 8.22
C THR A 243 -6.27 -15.07 8.14
N ILE A 244 -5.82 -14.48 9.25
CA ILE A 244 -4.49 -13.88 9.31
C ILE A 244 -3.41 -14.96 9.21
N ALA A 245 -3.55 -16.05 9.98
CA ALA A 245 -2.56 -17.13 10.04
C ALA A 245 -2.37 -17.84 8.68
N GLN A 246 -3.46 -18.00 7.94
CA GLN A 246 -3.45 -18.67 6.62
C GLN A 246 -3.02 -17.74 5.48
N SER A 247 -2.93 -16.45 5.73
CA SER A 247 -2.46 -15.50 4.70
C SER A 247 -0.97 -15.72 4.41
N PRO A 248 -0.48 -15.36 3.21
CA PRO A 248 0.95 -15.50 2.86
C PRO A 248 1.88 -14.78 3.83
N SER A 249 1.39 -13.77 4.53
CA SER A 249 2.15 -12.98 5.50
C SER A 249 1.88 -13.35 6.96
N GLY A 250 1.04 -14.35 7.21
CA GLY A 250 0.58 -14.70 8.55
C GLY A 250 1.72 -14.96 9.53
N ALA A 251 2.65 -15.83 9.14
CA ALA A 251 3.82 -16.14 9.98
C ALA A 251 4.61 -14.87 10.35
N LYS A 252 4.85 -14.00 9.35
CA LYS A 252 5.57 -12.75 9.54
C LYS A 252 4.83 -11.80 10.47
N ILE A 253 3.51 -11.72 10.33
CA ILE A 253 2.66 -10.88 11.19
C ILE A 253 2.75 -11.38 12.64
N PHE A 254 2.48 -12.68 12.87
CA PHE A 254 2.48 -13.24 14.22
C PHE A 254 3.85 -13.15 14.91
N GLN A 255 4.95 -13.28 14.15
CA GLN A 255 6.31 -13.11 14.69
C GLN A 255 6.58 -11.68 15.18
N ASN A 256 5.91 -10.70 14.59
CA ASN A 256 6.16 -9.28 14.90
C ASN A 256 5.11 -8.66 15.83
N LEU A 257 4.02 -9.38 16.13
CA LEU A 257 3.04 -8.93 17.11
C LEU A 257 3.50 -9.29 18.52
N THR A 258 3.98 -8.30 19.25
CA THR A 258 4.56 -8.49 20.59
C THR A 258 3.51 -8.59 21.70
N THR A 259 2.32 -8.04 21.46
CA THR A 259 1.23 -8.04 22.44
C THR A 259 -0.05 -8.57 21.80
N ARG A 260 -0.72 -9.47 22.51
CA ARG A 260 -1.99 -10.03 22.07
C ARG A 260 -3.02 -9.84 23.16
N LEU A 261 -4.15 -9.24 22.80
CA LEU A 261 -5.28 -9.05 23.72
C LEU A 261 -6.41 -9.94 23.22
N ILE A 262 -6.84 -10.89 24.06
CA ILE A 262 -7.90 -11.82 23.71
C ILE A 262 -9.12 -11.50 24.58
N GLY A 263 -10.20 -11.11 23.93
CA GLY A 263 -11.48 -10.85 24.61
C GLY A 263 -12.33 -12.10 24.71
N ARG A 264 -13.64 -11.92 24.72
CA ARG A 264 -14.59 -13.03 24.74
C ARG A 264 -14.54 -13.78 23.40
N ILE A 265 -14.28 -15.07 23.45
CA ILE A 265 -14.18 -15.94 22.27
C ILE A 265 -15.45 -16.81 22.17
N GLN A 266 -15.93 -16.99 20.95
CA GLN A 266 -16.98 -17.98 20.67
C GLN A 266 -16.42 -19.40 20.86
N PRO A 267 -17.19 -20.35 21.44
CA PRO A 267 -16.68 -21.71 21.63
C PRO A 267 -16.15 -22.37 20.37
N THR A 268 -16.72 -22.07 19.21
CA THR A 268 -16.31 -22.62 17.92
C THR A 268 -14.93 -22.11 17.48
N ALA A 269 -14.49 -20.96 17.97
CA ALA A 269 -13.20 -20.35 17.60
C ALA A 269 -12.06 -20.74 18.56
N ILE A 270 -12.33 -21.46 19.64
CA ILE A 270 -11.31 -21.78 20.67
C ILE A 270 -10.12 -22.50 20.05
N ASN A 271 -10.37 -23.52 19.22
CA ASN A 271 -9.28 -24.29 18.60
C ASN A 271 -8.38 -23.42 17.72
N SER A 272 -8.96 -22.51 16.98
CA SER A 272 -8.21 -21.56 16.15
C SER A 272 -7.28 -20.69 17.00
N PHE A 273 -7.81 -20.17 18.09
CA PHE A 273 -7.01 -19.34 19.01
C PHE A 273 -5.87 -20.15 19.65
N VAL A 274 -6.12 -21.36 20.11
CA VAL A 274 -5.11 -22.25 20.70
C VAL A 274 -4.03 -22.55 19.65
N THR A 275 -4.43 -22.93 18.50
CA THR A 275 -3.48 -23.21 17.42
C THR A 275 -2.64 -22.00 17.03
N UNK A 276 -3.23 -21.04 16.91
CA UNK A 276 -2.61 -19.88 16.47
C UNK A 276 -1.83 -19.18 17.51
N UNK A 277 -2.17 -19.31 18.64
CA UNK A 277 -1.52 -18.67 19.69
C UNK A 277 -0.65 -19.58 20.50
N UNK A 278 -0.92 -20.64 20.58
CA UNK A 278 -0.21 -21.59 21.30
C UNK A 278 1.01 -22.14 20.64
N LYS A 279 1.14 -22.08 19.38
CA LYS A 279 2.38 -22.51 18.71
C LYS A 279 3.59 -21.59 19.02
N ASN A 280 3.38 -20.43 19.54
CA ASN A 280 4.45 -19.46 19.82
C ASN A 280 4.72 -19.25 21.33
N ASN A 281 4.43 -20.23 22.15
CA ASN A 281 4.73 -20.28 23.60
C ASN A 281 4.70 -18.93 24.32
N GLU A 282 3.60 -18.66 24.91
CA GLU A 282 3.39 -17.80 26.10
C GLU A 282 2.02 -17.14 26.04
N LEU A 283 1.03 -17.89 26.51
CA LEU A 283 -0.21 -17.28 26.99
C LEU A 283 0.06 -16.82 28.43
N LEU A 284 0.32 -15.55 28.60
CA LEU A 284 0.22 -14.92 29.92
C LEU A 284 -1.26 -14.65 30.18
N PHE A 285 -1.87 -15.39 31.10
CA PHE A 285 -3.19 -15.15 31.63
C PHE A 285 -3.18 -13.97 32.61
#